data_3418b60bb860ffc8d22c8acbcdca38ab
#
_entry.id   3418b60bb860ffc8d22c8acbcdca38ab
#
_cell.length_a   1.000
_cell.length_b   1.000
_cell.length_c   1.000
_cell.angle_alpha   90.00
_cell.angle_beta   90.00
_cell.angle_gamma   90.00
#
_symmetry.space_group_name_H-M   'P 1'
#
loop_
_entity.id
_entity.type
_entity.pdbx_description
1 polymer ?
#
loop_
_entity_poly.entity_id
_entity_poly.type
_entity_poly.pdbx_seq_one_letter_code
_entity_poly.pdbx_strand_id
1 'polypeptide(L)'
;YGWMDVLTKVIHKGRLNKRAVIALISVGAFTGENNTVDREQMLYEFDSWKDLTAREQEHIVNIGEYSEYKTLSSCIEHMINNMKINSRRLGTVVDIKQMLDNPPHELKDNIPLIAQNEEKYMSCALTCSKTDGFDMNFSTSLCKDIAKGSITGKVRLAAQINTVRPYKTKRGKNPGQLMAFLSIEDSSGSLESVTIFPDSYDKYKDLLVENNTVLIVGEISKKEKTSVIVNKVSQI
;
A
#
# COMPACT_ATOMS: atom_id res chain seq x y z
N TYR A 1 -1.47 -8.92 -22.69
CA TYR A 1 -1.92 -10.05 -21.91
C TYR A 1 -2.87 -9.54 -20.83
N GLY A 2 -4.08 -10.12 -20.73
CA GLY A 2 -4.98 -9.92 -19.60
C GLY A 2 -4.55 -10.77 -18.41
N TRP A 3 -5.23 -10.61 -17.25
CA TRP A 3 -4.88 -11.34 -16.03
C TRP A 3 -4.90 -12.86 -16.20
N MET A 4 -5.91 -13.41 -16.89
CA MET A 4 -5.96 -14.86 -17.10
C MET A 4 -4.82 -15.39 -17.97
N ASP A 5 -4.34 -14.60 -18.94
CA ASP A 5 -3.12 -14.96 -19.70
C ASP A 5 -1.87 -14.95 -18.79
N VAL A 6 -1.76 -13.96 -17.91
CA VAL A 6 -0.66 -13.90 -16.93
C VAL A 6 -0.71 -15.12 -16.02
N LEU A 7 -1.87 -15.43 -15.44
CA LEU A 7 -2.04 -16.55 -14.52
C LEU A 7 -1.68 -17.90 -15.17
N THR A 8 -2.15 -18.14 -16.39
CA THR A 8 -2.00 -19.42 -17.07
C THR A 8 -0.68 -19.55 -17.85
N LYS A 9 -0.26 -18.51 -18.59
CA LYS A 9 0.89 -18.56 -19.48
C LYS A 9 2.19 -18.14 -18.78
N VAL A 10 2.13 -17.16 -17.88
CA VAL A 10 3.33 -16.66 -17.20
C VAL A 10 3.55 -17.39 -15.87
N ILE A 11 2.55 -17.43 -15.00
CA ILE A 11 2.67 -18.00 -13.66
C ILE A 11 2.68 -19.52 -13.71
N HIS A 12 1.64 -20.13 -14.27
CA HIS A 12 1.48 -21.59 -14.27
C HIS A 12 2.52 -22.28 -15.18
N LYS A 13 2.57 -21.95 -16.49
CA LYS A 13 3.55 -22.54 -17.41
C LYS A 13 4.99 -22.15 -17.08
N GLY A 14 5.21 -20.93 -16.59
CA GLY A 14 6.53 -20.47 -16.10
C GLY A 14 6.97 -21.11 -14.79
N ARG A 15 6.10 -21.84 -14.11
CA ARG A 15 6.36 -22.50 -12.81
C ARG A 15 6.91 -21.53 -11.76
N LEU A 16 6.40 -20.31 -11.72
CA LEU A 16 6.83 -19.32 -10.76
C LEU A 16 6.47 -19.76 -9.34
N ASN A 17 7.38 -19.57 -8.40
CA ASN A 17 7.10 -19.92 -7.02
C ASN A 17 6.12 -18.93 -6.38
N LYS A 18 5.36 -19.41 -5.37
CA LYS A 18 4.32 -18.63 -4.69
C LYS A 18 4.82 -17.26 -4.19
N ARG A 19 6.00 -17.21 -3.58
CA ARG A 19 6.55 -15.97 -2.99
C ARG A 19 6.87 -14.93 -4.07
N ALA A 20 7.46 -15.39 -5.17
CA ALA A 20 7.75 -14.51 -6.31
C ALA A 20 6.46 -13.97 -6.94
N VAL A 21 5.43 -14.81 -7.14
CA VAL A 21 4.14 -14.36 -7.69
C VAL A 21 3.50 -13.31 -6.80
N ILE A 22 3.42 -13.56 -5.49
CA ILE A 22 2.85 -12.58 -4.54
C ILE A 22 3.63 -11.26 -4.59
N ALA A 23 4.97 -11.30 -4.58
CA ALA A 23 5.78 -10.10 -4.67
C ALA A 23 5.53 -9.32 -5.98
N LEU A 24 5.52 -10.01 -7.13
CA LEU A 24 5.29 -9.41 -8.45
C LEU A 24 3.89 -8.78 -8.57
N ILE A 25 2.85 -9.46 -8.07
CA ILE A 25 1.49 -8.87 -8.04
C ILE A 25 1.49 -7.64 -7.13
N SER A 26 2.04 -7.76 -5.93
CA SER A 26 2.04 -6.69 -4.91
C SER A 26 2.72 -5.41 -5.38
N VAL A 27 3.76 -5.51 -6.22
CA VAL A 27 4.45 -4.34 -6.80
C VAL A 27 3.86 -3.92 -8.16
N GLY A 28 2.78 -4.55 -8.62
CA GLY A 28 2.11 -4.16 -9.86
C GLY A 28 2.84 -4.58 -11.13
N ALA A 29 3.72 -5.59 -11.07
CA ALA A 29 4.47 -6.06 -12.24
C ALA A 29 3.58 -6.61 -13.38
N PHE A 30 2.32 -6.93 -13.09
CA PHE A 30 1.35 -7.45 -14.05
C PHE A 30 0.25 -6.45 -14.39
N THR A 31 0.28 -5.23 -13.84
CA THR A 31 -0.66 -4.15 -14.21
C THR A 31 -0.22 -3.44 -15.49
N GLY A 32 -1.17 -2.95 -16.29
CA GLY A 32 -0.88 -2.23 -17.52
C GLY A 32 -2.14 -2.05 -18.38
N GLU A 33 -1.99 -1.46 -19.56
CA GLU A 33 -3.12 -1.13 -20.45
C GLU A 33 -4.04 -2.32 -20.76
N ASN A 34 -3.47 -3.52 -20.89
CA ASN A 34 -4.22 -4.74 -21.20
C ASN A 34 -4.64 -5.54 -19.94
N ASN A 35 -4.19 -5.15 -18.75
CA ASN A 35 -4.56 -5.76 -17.49
C ASN A 35 -4.88 -4.70 -16.45
N THR A 36 -6.16 -4.37 -16.38
CA THR A 36 -6.73 -3.37 -15.46
C THR A 36 -7.30 -4.00 -14.18
N VAL A 37 -6.99 -5.27 -13.93
CA VAL A 37 -7.42 -5.97 -12.72
C VAL A 37 -6.61 -5.46 -11.53
N ASP A 38 -7.29 -5.12 -10.44
CA ASP A 38 -6.67 -4.65 -9.21
C ASP A 38 -5.72 -5.71 -8.61
N ARG A 39 -4.64 -5.27 -7.99
CA ARG A 39 -3.62 -6.15 -7.37
C ARG A 39 -4.26 -7.05 -6.30
N GLU A 40 -5.20 -6.53 -5.54
CA GLU A 40 -5.90 -7.28 -4.51
C GLU A 40 -6.77 -8.39 -5.10
N GLN A 41 -7.47 -8.12 -6.21
CA GLN A 41 -8.20 -9.13 -6.95
C GLN A 41 -7.25 -10.20 -7.51
N MET A 42 -6.13 -9.80 -8.11
CA MET A 42 -5.13 -10.76 -8.61
C MET A 42 -4.58 -11.66 -7.50
N LEU A 43 -4.32 -11.12 -6.31
CA LEU A 43 -3.86 -11.91 -5.15
C LEU A 43 -4.95 -12.89 -4.69
N TYR A 44 -6.20 -12.46 -4.63
CA TYR A 44 -7.33 -13.28 -4.22
C TYR A 44 -7.60 -14.43 -5.20
N GLU A 45 -7.60 -14.14 -6.50
CA GLU A 45 -7.74 -15.16 -7.54
C GLU A 45 -6.54 -16.12 -7.59
N PHE A 46 -5.31 -15.61 -7.39
CA PHE A 46 -4.13 -16.47 -7.29
C PHE A 46 -4.16 -17.40 -6.08
N ASP A 47 -4.71 -16.94 -4.96
CA ASP A 47 -4.91 -17.79 -3.77
C ASP A 47 -5.89 -18.91 -4.06
N SER A 48 -7.03 -18.62 -4.69
CA SER A 48 -8.01 -19.59 -5.14
C SER A 48 -7.48 -20.54 -6.23
N TRP A 49 -6.62 -20.04 -7.13
CA TRP A 49 -5.95 -20.86 -8.15
C TRP A 49 -5.12 -21.99 -7.55
N LYS A 50 -4.45 -21.76 -6.44
CA LYS A 50 -3.62 -22.77 -5.75
C LYS A 50 -4.44 -23.90 -5.15
N ASP A 51 -5.70 -23.67 -4.85
CA ASP A 51 -6.60 -24.66 -4.28
C ASP A 51 -7.19 -25.60 -5.34
N LEU A 52 -7.00 -25.27 -6.62
CA LEU A 52 -7.30 -26.14 -7.74
C LEU A 52 -6.23 -27.24 -7.90
N THR A 53 -6.66 -28.46 -8.23
CA THR A 53 -5.75 -29.54 -8.56
C THR A 53 -5.03 -29.29 -9.89
N ALA A 54 -3.88 -29.94 -10.10
CA ALA A 54 -3.12 -29.80 -11.35
C ALA A 54 -3.96 -30.12 -12.60
N ARG A 55 -4.89 -31.11 -12.51
CA ARG A 55 -5.80 -31.47 -13.61
C ARG A 55 -6.83 -30.36 -13.89
N GLU A 56 -7.34 -29.71 -12.85
CA GLU A 56 -8.27 -28.59 -12.97
C GLU A 56 -7.59 -27.37 -13.55
N GLN A 57 -6.38 -27.05 -13.05
CA GLN A 57 -5.55 -25.98 -13.60
C GLN A 57 -5.24 -26.21 -15.08
N GLU A 58 -4.81 -27.44 -15.44
CA GLU A 58 -4.52 -27.78 -16.84
C GLU A 58 -5.75 -27.67 -17.74
N HIS A 59 -6.94 -28.02 -17.25
CA HIS A 59 -8.19 -27.83 -18.01
C HIS A 59 -8.43 -26.34 -18.30
N ILE A 60 -8.26 -25.47 -17.30
CA ILE A 60 -8.39 -24.01 -17.49
C ILE A 60 -7.32 -23.50 -18.46
N VAL A 61 -6.07 -23.93 -18.34
CA VAL A 61 -4.98 -23.58 -19.26
C VAL A 61 -5.31 -23.95 -20.71
N ASN A 62 -6.00 -25.07 -20.92
CA ASN A 62 -6.37 -25.58 -22.25
C ASN A 62 -7.58 -24.84 -22.87
N ILE A 63 -8.27 -23.96 -22.15
CA ILE A 63 -9.26 -23.04 -22.75
C ILE A 63 -8.57 -22.17 -23.82
N GLY A 64 -7.32 -21.72 -23.55
CA GLY A 64 -6.44 -21.09 -24.53
C GLY A 64 -6.76 -19.63 -24.86
N GLU A 65 -8.01 -19.27 -25.09
CA GLU A 65 -8.47 -17.91 -25.34
C GLU A 65 -9.38 -17.43 -24.20
N TYR A 66 -9.01 -16.30 -23.56
CA TYR A 66 -9.72 -15.74 -22.41
C TYR A 66 -10.50 -14.47 -22.78
N SER A 67 -10.84 -14.27 -24.05
CA SER A 67 -11.68 -13.15 -24.50
C SER A 67 -13.08 -13.19 -23.88
N GLU A 68 -13.63 -14.40 -23.73
CA GLU A 68 -14.95 -14.65 -23.12
C GLU A 68 -14.83 -14.97 -21.60
N TYR A 69 -13.72 -15.58 -21.18
CA TYR A 69 -13.46 -16.03 -19.80
C TYR A 69 -12.42 -15.12 -19.15
N LYS A 70 -12.83 -13.89 -18.79
CA LYS A 70 -11.91 -12.85 -18.27
C LYS A 70 -11.51 -13.02 -16.81
N THR A 71 -12.26 -13.81 -16.04
CA THR A 71 -12.05 -14.04 -14.60
C THR A 71 -11.82 -15.51 -14.31
N LEU A 72 -11.15 -15.82 -13.20
CA LEU A 72 -10.98 -17.20 -12.75
C LEU A 72 -12.34 -17.87 -12.49
N SER A 73 -13.31 -17.15 -11.93
CA SER A 73 -14.67 -17.67 -11.69
C SER A 73 -15.33 -18.14 -12.99
N SER A 74 -15.28 -17.35 -14.07
CA SER A 74 -15.86 -17.75 -15.37
C SER A 74 -15.15 -18.96 -15.98
N CYS A 75 -13.84 -19.07 -15.82
CA CYS A 75 -13.07 -20.26 -16.23
C CYS A 75 -13.47 -21.51 -15.42
N ILE A 76 -13.68 -21.37 -14.13
CA ILE A 76 -14.14 -22.49 -13.26
C ILE A 76 -15.55 -22.91 -13.65
N GLU A 77 -16.45 -21.97 -13.96
CA GLU A 77 -17.80 -22.30 -14.44
C GLU A 77 -17.76 -23.08 -15.75
N HIS A 78 -16.95 -22.64 -16.71
CA HIS A 78 -16.72 -23.41 -17.94
C HIS A 78 -16.17 -24.81 -17.65
N MET A 79 -15.22 -24.93 -16.73
CA MET A 79 -14.64 -26.22 -16.32
C MET A 79 -15.71 -27.14 -15.70
N ILE A 80 -16.57 -26.65 -14.82
CA ILE A 80 -17.65 -27.43 -14.20
C ILE A 80 -18.59 -28.00 -15.26
N ASN A 81 -18.90 -27.22 -16.28
CA ASN A 81 -19.82 -27.62 -17.34
C ASN A 81 -19.21 -28.58 -18.36
N ASN A 82 -17.89 -28.55 -18.58
CA ASN A 82 -17.22 -29.27 -19.66
C ASN A 82 -16.25 -30.36 -19.20
N MET A 83 -15.97 -30.48 -17.90
CA MET A 83 -15.07 -31.47 -17.33
C MET A 83 -15.79 -32.42 -16.39
N LYS A 84 -15.55 -33.73 -16.52
CA LYS A 84 -16.02 -34.71 -15.53
C LYS A 84 -15.20 -34.56 -14.23
N ILE A 85 -15.77 -33.89 -13.25
CA ILE A 85 -15.21 -33.71 -11.91
C ILE A 85 -15.76 -34.81 -10.98
N ASN A 86 -14.91 -35.37 -10.11
CA ASN A 86 -15.32 -36.32 -9.09
C ASN A 86 -16.33 -35.65 -8.13
N SER A 87 -17.40 -36.36 -7.75
CA SER A 87 -18.47 -35.84 -6.89
C SER A 87 -17.97 -35.27 -5.55
N ARG A 88 -16.92 -35.88 -4.95
CA ARG A 88 -16.31 -35.36 -3.73
C ARG A 88 -15.56 -34.04 -3.95
N ARG A 89 -14.97 -33.87 -5.13
CA ARG A 89 -14.21 -32.67 -5.50
C ARG A 89 -15.11 -31.56 -6.02
N LEU A 90 -16.23 -31.91 -6.66
CA LEU A 90 -17.18 -30.95 -7.21
C LEU A 90 -17.67 -29.94 -6.15
N GLY A 91 -17.98 -30.41 -4.93
CA GLY A 91 -18.34 -29.50 -3.83
C GLY A 91 -17.28 -28.46 -3.58
N THR A 92 -16.00 -28.86 -3.44
CA THR A 92 -14.88 -27.91 -3.22
C THR A 92 -14.72 -26.91 -4.37
N VAL A 93 -14.85 -27.37 -5.63
CA VAL A 93 -14.74 -26.46 -6.79
C VAL A 93 -15.89 -25.46 -6.84
N VAL A 94 -17.11 -25.90 -6.48
CA VAL A 94 -18.27 -25.00 -6.36
C VAL A 94 -18.05 -23.98 -5.23
N ASP A 95 -17.52 -24.42 -4.08
CA ASP A 95 -17.20 -23.51 -2.95
C ASP A 95 -16.15 -22.46 -3.37
N ILE A 96 -15.09 -22.85 -4.08
CA ILE A 96 -14.09 -21.92 -4.63
C ILE A 96 -14.75 -20.91 -5.57
N LYS A 97 -15.62 -21.36 -6.48
CA LYS A 97 -16.37 -20.45 -7.36
C LYS A 97 -17.23 -19.47 -6.58
N GLN A 98 -17.97 -19.96 -5.56
CA GLN A 98 -18.82 -19.09 -4.73
C GLN A 98 -18.00 -18.04 -3.96
N MET A 99 -16.82 -18.41 -3.46
CA MET A 99 -15.89 -17.46 -2.82
C MET A 99 -15.43 -16.38 -3.80
N LEU A 100 -15.11 -16.75 -5.04
CA LEU A 100 -14.70 -15.80 -6.09
C LEU A 100 -15.83 -14.86 -6.50
N ASP A 101 -17.08 -15.37 -6.56
CA ASP A 101 -18.27 -14.57 -6.92
C ASP A 101 -18.71 -13.65 -5.77
N ASN A 102 -18.45 -14.03 -4.53
CA ASN A 102 -18.83 -13.29 -3.33
C ASN A 102 -17.63 -13.08 -2.39
N PRO A 103 -16.68 -12.24 -2.76
CA PRO A 103 -15.52 -11.96 -1.92
C PRO A 103 -15.95 -11.31 -0.60
N PRO A 104 -15.20 -11.51 0.51
CA PRO A 104 -15.58 -11.03 1.83
C PRO A 104 -15.54 -9.51 1.96
N HIS A 105 -14.88 -8.83 1.04
CA HIS A 105 -14.77 -7.36 0.95
C HIS A 105 -14.53 -6.94 -0.50
N GLU A 106 -14.60 -5.63 -0.77
CA GLU A 106 -14.34 -5.11 -2.10
C GLU A 106 -12.85 -5.28 -2.45
N LEU A 107 -12.57 -5.98 -3.53
CA LEU A 107 -11.20 -6.30 -4.01
C LEU A 107 -10.65 -5.16 -4.87
N LYS A 108 -10.39 -4.03 -4.22
CA LYS A 108 -9.81 -2.85 -4.86
C LYS A 108 -8.43 -2.53 -4.31
N ASP A 109 -7.62 -1.93 -5.16
CA ASP A 109 -6.31 -1.44 -4.78
C ASP A 109 -6.40 -0.42 -3.64
N ASN A 110 -5.63 -0.67 -2.58
CA ASN A 110 -5.48 0.21 -1.44
C ASN A 110 -4.14 0.94 -1.55
N ILE A 111 -4.17 2.26 -1.77
CA ILE A 111 -2.97 3.07 -2.03
C ILE A 111 -1.92 2.94 -0.91
N PRO A 112 -2.23 3.11 0.38
CA PRO A 112 -1.27 2.88 1.46
C PRO A 112 -0.65 1.48 1.45
N LEU A 113 -1.43 0.45 1.15
CA LEU A 113 -0.95 -0.94 1.08
C LEU A 113 -0.05 -1.16 -0.13
N ILE A 114 -0.35 -0.54 -1.27
CA ILE A 114 0.51 -0.55 -2.46
C ILE A 114 1.88 0.05 -2.13
N ALA A 115 1.91 1.26 -1.57
CA ALA A 115 3.16 1.92 -1.20
C ALA A 115 3.98 1.07 -0.21
N GLN A 116 3.33 0.48 0.80
CA GLN A 116 3.98 -0.40 1.77
C GLN A 116 4.55 -1.67 1.11
N ASN A 117 3.84 -2.26 0.17
CA ASN A 117 4.30 -3.44 -0.56
C ASN A 117 5.48 -3.12 -1.49
N GLU A 118 5.43 -1.98 -2.17
CA GLU A 118 6.54 -1.52 -3.00
C GLU A 118 7.79 -1.26 -2.16
N GLU A 119 7.68 -0.60 -1.03
CA GLU A 119 8.80 -0.44 -0.09
C GLU A 119 9.35 -1.79 0.39
N LYS A 120 8.48 -2.73 0.73
CA LYS A 120 8.86 -4.06 1.21
C LYS A 120 9.64 -4.86 0.18
N TYR A 121 9.24 -4.83 -1.08
CA TYR A 121 9.79 -5.69 -2.14
C TYR A 121 10.79 -4.97 -3.05
N MET A 122 10.72 -3.65 -3.16
CA MET A 122 11.59 -2.83 -4.02
C MET A 122 12.43 -1.81 -3.26
N SER A 123 12.24 -1.72 -1.93
CA SER A 123 12.91 -0.75 -1.04
C SER A 123 12.52 0.72 -1.27
N CYS A 124 11.55 0.98 -2.12
CA CYS A 124 10.98 2.32 -2.33
C CYS A 124 9.56 2.20 -2.91
N ALA A 125 8.69 3.14 -2.57
CA ALA A 125 7.40 3.29 -3.20
C ALA A 125 7.56 4.05 -4.52
N LEU A 126 7.08 3.47 -5.64
CA LEU A 126 7.26 4.02 -6.99
C LEU A 126 5.96 4.56 -7.58
N THR A 127 4.84 3.87 -7.38
CA THR A 127 3.57 4.24 -8.03
C THR A 127 2.75 5.23 -7.22
N CYS A 128 2.87 5.21 -5.92
CA CYS A 128 2.13 6.10 -5.01
C CYS A 128 2.87 6.28 -3.69
N SER A 129 2.63 7.41 -3.03
CA SER A 129 3.05 7.62 -1.64
C SER A 129 2.00 7.05 -0.68
N LYS A 130 2.39 6.67 0.52
CA LYS A 130 1.46 6.29 1.60
C LYS A 130 0.47 7.41 1.92
N THR A 131 0.85 8.66 1.68
CA THR A 131 0.01 9.84 1.90
C THR A 131 -1.04 10.05 0.83
N ASP A 132 -0.89 9.47 -0.37
CA ASP A 132 -1.83 9.66 -1.48
C ASP A 132 -3.20 9.01 -1.24
N GLY A 133 -3.29 8.06 -0.30
CA GLY A 133 -4.54 7.41 0.11
C GLY A 133 -5.39 8.22 1.10
N PHE A 134 -4.86 9.34 1.61
CA PHE A 134 -5.56 10.15 2.59
C PHE A 134 -6.24 11.36 1.94
N ASP A 135 -7.38 11.75 2.52
CA ASP A 135 -8.07 12.97 2.09
C ASP A 135 -7.20 14.19 2.40
N MET A 136 -6.53 14.71 1.35
CA MET A 136 -5.65 15.86 1.44
C MET A 136 -6.38 17.16 1.81
N ASN A 137 -7.71 17.16 1.88
CA ASN A 137 -8.47 18.32 2.40
C ASN A 137 -8.15 18.62 3.88
N PHE A 138 -7.60 17.65 4.62
CA PHE A 138 -7.09 17.88 5.98
C PHE A 138 -5.70 18.53 6.00
N SER A 139 -4.93 18.46 4.91
CA SER A 139 -3.64 19.13 4.76
C SER A 139 -3.84 20.54 4.19
N THR A 140 -3.15 21.52 4.77
CA THR A 140 -3.19 22.91 4.26
C THR A 140 -1.90 23.28 3.53
N SER A 141 -0.89 22.42 3.57
CA SER A 141 0.45 22.72 3.06
C SER A 141 1.16 21.43 2.66
N LEU A 142 2.06 21.56 1.71
CA LEU A 142 2.91 20.46 1.24
C LEU A 142 4.35 20.62 1.76
N CYS A 143 5.03 19.51 2.00
CA CYS A 143 6.43 19.49 2.46
C CYS A 143 7.34 20.31 1.53
N LYS A 144 7.18 20.18 0.22
CA LYS A 144 7.94 20.91 -0.80
C LYS A 144 7.79 22.43 -0.69
N ASP A 145 6.58 22.91 -0.39
CA ASP A 145 6.33 24.35 -0.32
C ASP A 145 6.93 24.97 0.94
N ILE A 146 6.94 24.22 2.04
CA ILE A 146 7.63 24.61 3.28
C ILE A 146 9.15 24.59 3.07
N ALA A 147 9.68 23.53 2.45
CA ALA A 147 11.11 23.43 2.15
C ALA A 147 11.62 24.59 1.29
N LYS A 148 10.78 25.14 0.43
CA LYS A 148 11.07 26.37 -0.36
C LYS A 148 10.93 27.67 0.43
N GLY A 149 10.41 27.64 1.66
CA GLY A 149 10.14 28.82 2.47
C GLY A 149 8.96 29.67 1.96
N SER A 150 8.07 29.10 1.13
CA SER A 150 6.95 29.81 0.50
C SER A 150 5.76 29.98 1.43
N ILE A 151 5.73 29.25 2.56
CA ILE A 151 4.61 29.22 3.50
C ILE A 151 4.99 29.89 4.82
N THR A 152 4.01 30.54 5.43
CA THR A 152 4.14 31.17 6.75
C THR A 152 2.91 30.90 7.61
N GLY A 153 3.08 30.96 8.94
CA GLY A 153 1.99 30.79 9.87
C GLY A 153 1.69 29.32 10.22
N LYS A 154 0.41 29.03 10.47
CA LYS A 154 -0.04 27.69 10.89
C LYS A 154 -0.14 26.75 9.70
N VAL A 155 0.30 25.51 9.88
CA VAL A 155 0.28 24.48 8.85
C VAL A 155 -0.33 23.19 9.39
N ARG A 156 -0.95 22.42 8.50
CA ARG A 156 -1.35 21.04 8.70
C ARG A 156 -0.72 20.20 7.59
N LEU A 157 -0.02 19.15 7.95
CA LEU A 157 0.73 18.26 7.06
C LEU A 157 0.31 16.83 7.30
N ALA A 158 -0.18 16.15 6.27
CA ALA A 158 -0.27 14.70 6.24
C ALA A 158 1.07 14.19 5.69
N ALA A 159 1.85 13.49 6.50
CA ALA A 159 3.20 13.08 6.11
C ALA A 159 3.62 11.78 6.79
N GLN A 160 4.52 11.05 6.13
CA GLN A 160 5.23 9.93 6.72
C GLN A 160 6.46 10.43 7.48
N ILE A 161 6.72 9.83 8.64
CA ILE A 161 7.92 10.11 9.42
C ILE A 161 9.06 9.24 8.88
N ASN A 162 10.11 9.87 8.34
CA ASN A 162 11.29 9.17 7.84
C ASN A 162 12.31 8.88 8.94
N THR A 163 12.59 9.88 9.77
CA THR A 163 13.52 9.73 10.90
C THR A 163 13.02 10.46 12.13
N VAL A 164 13.34 9.88 13.29
CA VAL A 164 13.11 10.49 14.60
C VAL A 164 14.44 10.58 15.33
N ARG A 165 14.90 11.80 15.65
CA ARG A 165 16.13 12.06 16.38
C ARG A 165 15.83 12.68 17.73
N PRO A 166 15.71 11.88 18.82
CA PRO A 166 15.51 12.41 20.14
C PRO A 166 16.72 13.24 20.59
N TYR A 167 16.45 14.34 21.25
CA TYR A 167 17.46 15.24 21.77
C TYR A 167 17.13 15.67 23.20
N LYS A 168 18.10 15.61 24.10
CA LYS A 168 17.95 16.08 25.47
C LYS A 168 18.33 17.55 25.57
N THR A 169 17.40 18.40 25.97
CA THR A 169 17.61 19.85 26.07
C THR A 169 18.73 20.18 27.04
N LYS A 170 19.70 21.01 26.64
CA LYS A 170 20.82 21.42 27.52
C LYS A 170 20.56 22.76 28.19
N ARG A 171 19.76 23.62 27.58
CA ARG A 171 19.46 25.00 28.01
C ARG A 171 17.99 25.31 27.75
N GLY A 172 17.45 26.38 28.34
CA GLY A 172 16.09 26.87 28.10
C GLY A 172 15.19 26.67 29.33
N LYS A 173 13.87 26.75 29.11
CA LYS A 173 12.87 26.72 30.17
C LYS A 173 12.83 25.38 30.91
N ASN A 174 13.15 24.28 30.25
CA ASN A 174 13.08 22.91 30.78
C ASN A 174 14.34 22.13 30.41
N PRO A 175 15.52 22.37 31.08
CA PRO A 175 16.74 21.63 30.79
C PRO A 175 16.62 20.17 31.22
N GLY A 176 17.19 19.25 30.43
CA GLY A 176 17.15 17.82 30.70
C GLY A 176 15.94 17.06 30.16
N GLN A 177 14.94 17.76 29.63
CA GLN A 177 13.78 17.12 29.00
C GLN A 177 14.06 16.65 27.58
N LEU A 178 13.33 15.63 27.13
CA LEU A 178 13.42 15.10 25.76
C LEU A 178 12.56 15.93 24.80
N MET A 179 13.11 16.21 23.65
CA MET A 179 12.46 16.72 22.45
C MET A 179 12.91 15.88 21.27
N ALA A 180 12.37 16.10 20.07
CA ALA A 180 12.87 15.44 18.88
C ALA A 180 12.94 16.38 17.67
N PHE A 181 13.87 16.05 16.77
CA PHE A 181 13.89 16.51 15.39
C PHE A 181 13.42 15.41 14.50
N LEU A 182 12.51 15.73 13.57
CA LEU A 182 11.92 14.77 12.65
C LEU A 182 12.29 15.18 11.22
N SER A 183 12.51 14.18 10.38
CA SER A 183 12.39 14.30 8.95
C SER A 183 11.09 13.63 8.52
N ILE A 184 10.31 14.31 7.70
CA ILE A 184 9.02 13.83 7.20
C ILE A 184 8.95 13.97 5.69
N GLU A 185 8.06 13.21 5.06
CA GLU A 185 7.79 13.36 3.62
C GLU A 185 6.32 13.17 3.29
N ASP A 186 5.90 13.80 2.20
CA ASP A 186 4.63 13.59 1.53
C ASP A 186 4.86 13.35 0.03
N SER A 187 3.79 13.21 -0.76
CA SER A 187 3.88 13.03 -2.22
C SER A 187 4.62 14.16 -2.97
N SER A 188 4.80 15.32 -2.33
CA SER A 188 5.50 16.47 -2.93
C SER A 188 7.01 16.47 -2.69
N GLY A 189 7.49 15.78 -1.67
CA GLY A 189 8.90 15.70 -1.28
C GLY A 189 9.12 15.64 0.23
N SER A 190 10.40 15.73 0.64
CA SER A 190 10.80 15.64 2.05
C SER A 190 10.98 17.01 2.71
N LEU A 191 10.81 17.05 4.03
CA LEU A 191 11.06 18.18 4.91
C LEU A 191 11.91 17.71 6.10
N GLU A 192 13.19 18.15 6.12
CA GLU A 192 14.20 17.66 7.07
C GLU A 192 14.16 18.37 8.43
N SER A 193 13.48 19.51 8.51
CA SER A 193 13.54 20.38 9.68
C SER A 193 12.18 20.52 10.37
N VAL A 194 11.80 19.48 11.09
CA VAL A 194 10.56 19.47 11.89
C VAL A 194 10.94 19.25 13.36
N THR A 195 10.55 20.20 14.23
CA THR A 195 10.92 20.20 15.64
C THR A 195 9.69 19.98 16.51
N ILE A 196 9.76 19.01 17.40
CA ILE A 196 8.77 18.80 18.44
C ILE A 196 9.39 19.05 19.82
N PHE A 197 8.88 20.06 20.53
CA PHE A 197 9.34 20.46 21.84
C PHE A 197 8.86 19.52 22.96
N PRO A 198 9.48 19.56 24.17
CA PRO A 198 9.26 18.58 25.21
C PRO A 198 7.80 18.34 25.59
N ASP A 199 7.00 19.40 25.75
CA ASP A 199 5.59 19.28 26.15
C ASP A 199 4.76 18.50 25.13
N SER A 200 5.02 18.72 23.82
CA SER A 200 4.37 17.98 22.74
C SER A 200 5.02 16.61 22.52
N TYR A 201 6.34 16.51 22.67
CA TYR A 201 7.04 15.23 22.52
C TYR A 201 6.55 14.18 23.52
N ASP A 202 6.48 14.51 24.80
CA ASP A 202 6.02 13.56 25.82
C ASP A 202 4.59 13.08 25.59
N LYS A 203 3.75 13.96 25.05
CA LYS A 203 2.34 13.66 24.74
C LYS A 203 2.17 12.75 23.52
N TYR A 204 3.02 12.87 22.49
CA TYR A 204 2.83 12.23 21.20
C TYR A 204 3.93 11.22 20.84
N LYS A 205 4.89 10.93 21.73
CA LYS A 205 6.04 10.06 21.49
C LYS A 205 5.67 8.69 20.89
N ASP A 206 4.53 8.13 21.28
CA ASP A 206 4.08 6.82 20.81
C ASP A 206 3.63 6.84 19.32
N LEU A 207 3.30 8.02 18.79
CA LEU A 207 2.99 8.22 17.37
C LEU A 207 4.23 8.58 16.54
N LEU A 208 5.32 9.01 17.19
CA LEU A 208 6.55 9.43 16.54
C LEU A 208 7.47 8.23 16.27
N VAL A 209 7.04 7.36 15.37
CA VAL A 209 7.76 6.16 14.96
C VAL A 209 8.10 6.28 13.48
N GLU A 210 9.33 5.87 13.09
CA GLU A 210 9.75 5.85 11.69
C GLU A 210 8.79 4.99 10.85
N ASN A 211 8.51 5.45 9.63
CA ASN A 211 7.52 4.89 8.70
C ASN A 211 6.05 5.03 9.12
N ASN A 212 5.75 5.69 10.24
CA ASN A 212 4.37 5.98 10.62
C ASN A 212 3.84 7.18 9.83
N THR A 213 2.58 7.11 9.37
CA THR A 213 1.91 8.21 8.66
C THR A 213 1.03 8.97 9.65
N VAL A 214 1.22 10.28 9.73
CA VAL A 214 0.60 11.13 10.74
C VAL A 214 0.11 12.45 10.16
N LEU A 215 -0.91 13.02 10.79
CA LEU A 215 -1.31 14.41 10.59
C LEU A 215 -0.59 15.28 11.63
N ILE A 216 0.27 16.14 11.17
CA ILE A 216 1.02 17.12 11.97
C ILE A 216 0.34 18.47 11.89
N VAL A 217 0.00 19.06 13.03
CA VAL A 217 -0.44 20.45 13.15
C VAL A 217 0.66 21.24 13.83
N GLY A 218 1.12 22.30 13.17
CA GLY A 218 2.23 23.11 13.67
C GLY A 218 2.21 24.52 13.13
N GLU A 219 3.33 25.17 13.29
CA GLU A 219 3.57 26.52 12.73
C GLU A 219 4.99 26.63 12.16
N ILE A 220 5.14 27.44 11.13
CA ILE A 220 6.44 27.75 10.55
C ILE A 220 7.28 28.51 11.59
N SER A 221 8.50 28.08 11.77
CA SER A 221 9.45 28.75 12.68
C SER A 221 9.74 30.19 12.23
N LYS A 222 9.63 31.13 13.17
CA LYS A 222 9.97 32.55 12.90
C LYS A 222 11.47 32.75 12.61
N LYS A 223 12.31 31.82 13.10
CA LYS A 223 13.76 31.89 12.90
C LYS A 223 14.19 31.24 11.60
N GLU A 224 13.53 30.17 11.21
CA GLU A 224 13.88 29.36 10.06
C GLU A 224 12.60 29.04 9.27
N LYS A 225 12.41 29.75 8.16
CA LYS A 225 11.17 29.66 7.35
C LYS A 225 10.96 28.30 6.68
N THR A 226 11.96 27.45 6.68
CA THR A 226 11.91 26.07 6.16
C THR A 226 11.73 25.03 7.26
N SER A 227 11.44 25.45 8.49
CA SER A 227 11.27 24.59 9.65
C SER A 227 9.86 24.68 10.23
N VAL A 228 9.32 23.53 10.66
CA VAL A 228 8.02 23.42 11.33
C VAL A 228 8.21 23.12 12.82
N ILE A 229 7.50 23.88 13.65
CA ILE A 229 7.35 23.61 15.08
C ILE A 229 6.03 22.85 15.28
N VAL A 230 6.10 21.63 15.81
CA VAL A 230 4.93 20.76 15.99
C VAL A 230 4.19 21.11 17.27
N ASN A 231 2.88 21.32 17.14
CA ASN A 231 1.97 21.57 18.27
C ASN A 231 1.12 20.34 18.57
N LYS A 232 0.69 19.59 17.55
CA LYS A 232 -0.16 18.39 17.70
C LYS A 232 0.19 17.36 16.64
N VAL A 233 0.11 16.07 17.02
CA VAL A 233 0.20 14.93 16.12
C VAL A 233 -1.03 14.07 16.30
N SER A 234 -1.57 13.55 15.20
CA SER A 234 -2.68 12.59 15.20
C SER A 234 -2.36 11.47 14.20
N GLN A 235 -2.79 10.26 14.50
CA GLN A 235 -2.74 9.16 13.55
C GLN A 235 -3.77 9.40 12.43
N ILE A 236 -3.43 9.03 11.22
CA ILE A 236 -4.31 8.98 10.04
C ILE A 236 -4.40 7.56 9.54
#